data_84e939897a91df6e886cdb921d4b0a41
#
_entry.id   84e939897a91df6e886cdb921d4b0a41
#
_cell.length_a   1.000
_cell.length_b   1.000
_cell.length_c   1.000
_cell.angle_alpha   90.00
_cell.angle_beta   90.00
_cell.angle_gamma   90.00
#
_symmetry.space_group_name_H-M   'P 1'
#
loop_
_entity.id
_entity.type
_entity.pdbx_description
1 polymer ?
#
loop_
_entity_poly.entity_id
_entity_poly.type
_entity_poly.pdbx_seq_one_letter_code
_entity_poly.pdbx_strand_id
1 'polypeptide(L)'
;MKLVLLVFNFIYDDAVRGIMERLHLPGFTEVPRVFGTGESGKRFGTHAFPGHDTMILTVLSEAQVEPLLREIAAFKAGITDRARRPGGIKAFVLGVERMV
;
A
#
# COMPACT_ATOMS: atom_id res chain seq x y z
N MET A 1 14.21 -12.75 -3.66
CA MET A 1 14.07 -11.45 -3.02
C MET A 1 13.20 -10.55 -3.89
N LYS A 2 12.19 -9.97 -3.31
CA LYS A 2 11.22 -9.14 -4.03
C LYS A 2 11.06 -7.79 -3.35
N LEU A 3 10.85 -6.76 -4.14
CA LEU A 3 10.44 -5.46 -3.66
C LEU A 3 8.92 -5.36 -3.78
N VAL A 4 8.24 -5.09 -2.68
CA VAL A 4 6.81 -4.81 -2.69
C VAL A 4 6.62 -3.31 -2.50
N LEU A 5 5.89 -2.71 -3.42
CA LEU A 5 5.55 -1.29 -3.40
C LEU A 5 4.05 -1.17 -3.16
N LEU A 6 3.69 -0.54 -2.04
CA LEU A 6 2.29 -0.27 -1.72
C LEU A 6 2.02 1.22 -1.90
N VAL A 7 0.92 1.54 -2.55
CA VAL A 7 0.46 2.93 -2.70
C VAL A 7 -1.00 2.97 -2.27
N PHE A 8 -1.33 3.80 -1.31
CA PHE A 8 -2.67 3.82 -0.75
C PHE A 8 -3.03 5.18 -0.16
N ASN A 9 -4.33 5.43 -0.04
CA ASN A 9 -4.83 6.66 0.59
C ASN A 9 -4.36 6.72 2.05
N PHE A 10 -3.95 7.91 2.51
CA PHE A 10 -3.41 8.12 3.85
C PHE A 10 -4.36 7.66 4.97
N ILE A 11 -5.67 7.64 4.71
CA ILE A 11 -6.65 7.19 5.72
C ILE A 11 -6.47 5.71 6.10
N TYR A 12 -5.73 4.96 5.28
CA TYR A 12 -5.46 3.54 5.53
C TYR A 12 -4.09 3.29 6.17
N ASP A 13 -3.36 4.34 6.56
CA ASP A 13 -2.02 4.21 7.15
C ASP A 13 -1.99 3.22 8.31
N ASP A 14 -2.87 3.41 9.29
CA ASP A 14 -2.89 2.56 10.48
C ASP A 14 -3.25 1.11 10.15
N ALA A 15 -4.21 0.91 9.25
CA ALA A 15 -4.64 -0.43 8.85
C ALA A 15 -3.51 -1.18 8.14
N VAL A 16 -2.81 -0.51 7.23
CA VAL A 16 -1.70 -1.14 6.49
C VAL A 16 -0.53 -1.44 7.42
N ARG A 17 -0.16 -0.50 8.30
CA ARG A 17 0.89 -0.77 9.29
C ARG A 17 0.52 -1.94 10.19
N GLY A 18 -0.75 -2.04 10.60
CA GLY A 18 -1.24 -3.15 11.40
C GLY A 18 -1.07 -4.50 10.69
N ILE A 19 -1.32 -4.54 9.39
CA ILE A 19 -1.11 -5.74 8.59
C ILE A 19 0.37 -6.13 8.61
N MET A 20 1.26 -5.17 8.39
CA MET A 20 2.69 -5.43 8.35
C MET A 20 3.22 -5.91 9.71
N GLU A 21 2.71 -5.34 10.80
CA GLU A 21 3.07 -5.76 12.15
C GLU A 21 2.62 -7.18 12.47
N ARG A 22 1.37 -7.51 12.11
CA ARG A 22 0.85 -8.87 12.35
C ARG A 22 1.63 -9.93 11.60
N LEU A 23 2.15 -9.60 10.43
CA LEU A 23 2.94 -10.53 9.62
C LEU A 23 4.41 -10.55 10.01
N HIS A 24 4.81 -9.75 10.98
CA HIS A 24 6.20 -9.65 11.45
C HIS A 24 7.19 -9.42 10.30
N LEU A 25 6.87 -8.49 9.41
CA LEU A 25 7.76 -8.19 8.30
C LEU A 25 9.02 -7.47 8.80
N PRO A 26 10.17 -7.70 8.13
CA PRO A 26 11.47 -7.26 8.68
C PRO A 26 11.67 -5.75 8.72
N GLY A 27 10.99 -5.01 7.89
CA GLY A 27 11.11 -3.56 7.90
C GLY A 27 10.57 -2.97 6.62
N PHE A 28 10.43 -1.65 6.63
CA PHE A 28 9.91 -0.96 5.45
C PHE A 28 10.33 0.50 5.47
N THR A 29 10.30 1.12 4.29
CA THR A 29 10.50 2.56 4.13
C THR A 29 9.15 3.17 3.77
N GLU A 30 8.76 4.21 4.46
CA GLU A 30 7.52 4.91 4.20
C GLU A 30 7.79 6.28 3.60
N VAL A 31 7.06 6.61 2.53
CA VAL A 31 7.06 7.94 1.94
C VAL A 31 5.67 8.52 2.17
N PRO A 32 5.49 9.43 3.13
CA PRO A 32 4.20 10.05 3.38
C PRO A 32 3.94 11.18 2.38
N ARG A 33 2.68 11.48 2.14
CA ARG A 33 2.24 12.62 1.32
C ARG A 33 2.69 12.54 -0.14
N VAL A 34 2.30 11.44 -0.79
CA VAL A 34 2.49 11.27 -2.23
C VAL A 34 1.23 11.78 -2.92
N PHE A 35 1.39 12.55 -3.97
CA PHE A 35 0.28 13.09 -4.74
C PHE A 35 0.14 12.35 -6.06
N GLY A 36 -1.11 12.17 -6.51
CA GLY A 36 -1.32 11.45 -7.76
C GLY A 36 -2.75 11.55 -8.26
N THR A 37 -2.99 10.90 -9.37
CA THR A 37 -4.30 10.76 -10.00
C THR A 37 -4.50 9.29 -10.34
N GLY A 38 -5.64 8.74 -10.01
CA GLY A 38 -5.95 7.33 -10.29
C GLY A 38 -7.44 7.05 -10.19
N GLU A 39 -7.77 5.78 -10.01
CA GLU A 39 -9.16 5.31 -9.96
C GLU A 39 -10.00 6.02 -8.90
N SER A 40 -9.40 6.40 -7.80
CA SER A 40 -10.09 7.06 -6.69
C SER A 40 -9.99 8.59 -6.74
N GLY A 41 -9.52 9.16 -7.88
CA GLY A 41 -9.48 10.59 -8.14
C GLY A 41 -8.11 11.21 -7.93
N LYS A 42 -8.11 12.54 -7.96
CA LYS A 42 -6.88 13.34 -7.82
C LYS A 42 -6.57 13.62 -6.36
N ARG A 43 -5.31 13.49 -5.98
CA ARG A 43 -4.85 13.77 -4.62
C ARG A 43 -3.58 14.60 -4.70
N PHE A 44 -3.73 15.89 -4.48
CA PHE A 44 -2.61 16.85 -4.53
C PHE A 44 -2.34 17.54 -3.19
N GLY A 45 -3.12 17.19 -2.15
CA GLY A 45 -2.98 17.83 -0.85
C GLY A 45 -3.35 19.29 -0.83
N THR A 46 -4.13 19.75 -1.81
CA THR A 46 -4.56 21.15 -1.90
C THR A 46 -6.00 21.31 -1.40
N HIS A 47 -6.44 22.55 -1.27
CA HIS A 47 -7.82 22.82 -0.86
C HIS A 47 -8.85 22.22 -1.84
N ALA A 48 -8.57 22.28 -3.15
CA ALA A 48 -9.45 21.73 -4.18
C ALA A 48 -9.38 20.20 -4.27
N PHE A 49 -8.23 19.62 -3.97
CA PHE A 49 -8.00 18.18 -4.01
C PHE A 49 -7.39 17.74 -2.69
N PRO A 50 -8.18 17.76 -1.59
CA PRO A 50 -7.67 17.42 -0.28
C PRO A 50 -7.41 15.92 -0.18
N GLY A 51 -6.32 15.54 0.35
CA GLY A 51 -5.94 14.15 0.48
C GLY A 51 -4.64 13.87 -0.24
N HIS A 52 -4.03 12.79 0.15
CA HIS A 52 -2.74 12.37 -0.35
C HIS A 52 -2.62 10.87 -0.16
N ASP A 53 -1.67 10.29 -0.85
CA ASP A 53 -1.34 8.89 -0.69
C ASP A 53 -0.10 8.71 0.18
N THR A 54 0.05 7.52 0.71
CA THR A 54 1.25 7.03 1.36
C THR A 54 1.84 5.94 0.47
N MET A 55 3.16 5.88 0.41
CA MET A 55 3.86 4.84 -0.30
C MET A 55 4.75 4.08 0.68
N ILE A 56 4.73 2.75 0.59
CA ILE A 56 5.60 1.90 1.41
C ILE A 56 6.40 1.00 0.49
N LEU A 57 7.69 0.91 0.76
CA LEU A 57 8.60 0.01 0.07
C LEU A 57 9.15 -0.98 1.08
N THR A 58 9.10 -2.27 0.75
CA THR A 58 9.66 -3.31 1.60
C THR A 58 10.25 -4.42 0.74
N VAL A 59 11.41 -4.94 1.14
CA VAL A 59 12.07 -6.04 0.44
C VAL A 59 11.81 -7.32 1.24
N LEU A 60 11.23 -8.31 0.59
CA LEU A 60 10.74 -9.53 1.22
C LEU A 60 11.27 -10.78 0.51
N SER A 61 11.28 -11.89 1.24
CA SER A 61 11.48 -13.20 0.62
C SER A 61 10.21 -13.64 -0.10
N GLU A 62 10.31 -14.60 -0.99
CA GLU A 62 9.14 -15.17 -1.67
C GLU A 62 8.07 -15.64 -0.68
N ALA A 63 8.50 -16.25 0.43
CA ALA A 63 7.58 -16.77 1.44
C ALA A 63 6.80 -15.69 2.17
N GLN A 64 7.31 -14.45 2.20
CA GLN A 64 6.65 -13.33 2.88
C GLN A 64 5.72 -12.55 1.96
N VAL A 65 5.89 -12.65 0.65
CA VAL A 65 5.11 -11.88 -0.32
C VAL A 65 3.64 -12.30 -0.32
N GLU A 66 3.37 -13.59 -0.45
CA GLU A 66 2.00 -14.09 -0.58
C GLU A 66 1.10 -13.76 0.62
N PRO A 67 1.56 -13.95 1.88
CA PRO A 67 0.74 -13.53 3.02
C PRO A 67 0.42 -12.03 3.00
N LEU A 68 1.37 -11.18 2.63
CA LEU A 68 1.15 -9.75 2.56
C LEU A 68 0.11 -9.41 1.49
N LEU A 69 0.26 -9.95 0.28
CA LEU A 69 -0.69 -9.68 -0.80
C LEU A 69 -2.09 -10.17 -0.45
N ARG A 70 -2.20 -11.31 0.22
CA ARG A 70 -3.48 -11.86 0.65
C ARG A 70 -4.20 -10.94 1.64
N GLU A 71 -3.46 -10.44 2.63
CA GLU A 71 -4.02 -9.51 3.62
C GLU A 71 -4.44 -8.19 2.98
N ILE A 72 -3.62 -7.66 2.08
CA ILE A 72 -3.95 -6.42 1.36
C ILE A 72 -5.18 -6.62 0.48
N ALA A 73 -5.26 -7.73 -0.24
CA ALA A 73 -6.40 -8.03 -1.09
C ALA A 73 -7.69 -8.15 -0.28
N ALA A 74 -7.64 -8.80 0.88
CA ALA A 74 -8.81 -8.95 1.76
C ALA A 74 -9.26 -7.59 2.30
N PHE A 75 -8.32 -6.75 2.71
CA PHE A 75 -8.63 -5.40 3.19
C PHE A 75 -9.25 -4.55 2.08
N LYS A 76 -8.68 -4.60 0.89
CA LYS A 76 -9.17 -3.88 -0.28
C LYS A 76 -10.59 -4.32 -0.66
N ALA A 77 -10.87 -5.62 -0.62
CA ALA A 77 -12.20 -6.15 -0.89
C ALA A 77 -13.23 -5.61 0.11
N GLY A 78 -12.86 -5.55 1.39
CA GLY A 78 -13.72 -4.97 2.43
C GLY A 78 -14.04 -3.50 2.18
N ILE A 79 -13.09 -2.71 1.72
CA ILE A 79 -13.30 -1.31 1.36
C ILE A 79 -14.25 -1.21 0.17
N THR A 80 -14.00 -2.00 -0.87
CA THR A 80 -14.81 -2.00 -2.10
C THR A 80 -16.27 -2.33 -1.78
N ASP A 81 -16.50 -3.35 -0.95
CA ASP A 81 -17.84 -3.77 -0.56
C ASP A 81 -18.58 -2.67 0.21
N ARG A 82 -17.93 -2.03 1.17
CA ARG A 82 -18.55 -0.99 1.99
C ARG A 82 -18.79 0.30 1.22
N ALA A 83 -17.81 0.73 0.44
CA ALA A 83 -17.86 2.01 -0.25
C ALA A 83 -18.53 1.93 -1.63
N ARG A 84 -18.76 0.72 -2.13
CA ARG A 84 -19.30 0.46 -3.49
C ARG A 84 -18.46 1.13 -4.57
N ARG A 85 -17.13 1.15 -4.38
CA ARG A 85 -16.15 1.71 -5.31
C ARG A 85 -14.81 1.03 -5.04
N PRO A 86 -13.88 1.05 -6.01
CA PRO A 86 -12.55 0.48 -5.78
C PRO A 86 -11.86 1.10 -4.59
N GLY A 87 -11.25 0.28 -3.76
CA GLY A 87 -10.41 0.76 -2.67
C GLY A 87 -9.16 1.44 -3.21
N GLY A 88 -8.70 2.48 -2.54
CA GLY A 88 -7.53 3.24 -2.97
C GLY A 88 -6.21 2.61 -2.55
N ILE A 89 -6.02 1.32 -2.81
CA ILE A 89 -4.79 0.59 -2.48
C ILE A 89 -4.32 -0.18 -3.69
N LYS A 90 -3.02 -0.07 -3.98
CA LYS A 90 -2.36 -0.88 -5.00
C LYS A 90 -1.07 -1.46 -4.43
N ALA A 91 -0.78 -2.69 -4.82
CA ALA A 91 0.44 -3.39 -4.43
C ALA A 91 1.13 -3.92 -5.68
N PHE A 92 2.40 -3.61 -5.81
CA PHE A 92 3.22 -4.06 -6.94
C PHE A 92 4.36 -4.92 -6.40
N VAL A 93 4.66 -6.00 -7.10
CA VAL A 93 5.77 -6.87 -6.74
C VAL A 93 6.78 -6.86 -7.87
N LEU A 94 8.02 -6.53 -7.56
CA LEU A 94 9.12 -6.47 -8.53
C LEU A 94 10.27 -7.35 -8.06
N GLY A 95 10.97 -7.97 -9.01
CA GLY A 95 12.19 -8.71 -8.70
C GLY A 95 13.32 -7.76 -8.32
N VAL A 96 14.07 -8.11 -7.29
CA VAL A 96 15.29 -7.38 -6.92
C VAL A 96 16.47 -8.17 -7.44
N GLU A 97 17.19 -7.59 -8.41
CA GLU A 97 18.35 -8.25 -8.99
C GLU A 97 19.55 -8.24 -8.06
N ARG A 98 19.77 -7.13 -7.37
CA ARG A 98 20.90 -6.95 -6.46
C ARG A 98 20.53 -6.00 -5.33
N MET A 99 21.17 -6.20 -4.20
CA MET A 99 21.11 -5.30 -3.07
C MET A 99 22.49 -5.23 -2.43
N VAL A 100 22.95 -4.05 -2.13
CA VAL A 100 24.23 -3.85 -1.44
C VAL A 100 24.00 -3.54 0.04
#